data_31403d7205b2d1f094d08be64929f98b
#
_entry.id   31403d7205b2d1f094d08be64929f98b
#
_cell.length_a   1.000
_cell.length_b   1.000
_cell.length_c   1.000
_cell.angle_alpha   90.00
_cell.angle_beta   90.00
_cell.angle_gamma   90.00
#
_symmetry.space_group_name_H-M   'P 1'
#
loop_
_entity.id
_entity.type
_entity.pdbx_description
1 polymer ?
#
loop_
_entity_poly.entity_id
_entity_poly.type
_entity_poly.pdbx_seq_one_letter_code
_entity_poly.pdbx_strand_id
1 'polypeptide(L)'
;MNQAAADILAKGDGLSLSANRLESTSTAETRILIALLREVILSPEAGEPKRSPFPVRRRRSRSPLLVRVGPGPKFPQEKTANGRVALVTLYDPDREVLVDENALCRLYGLTRGEAALAGHLMRGKSIADAAGELFLSVHTVRTHLKRIFMKTDTHRQPELVVQMLAAVL
;
A
#
# COMPACT_ATOMS: atom_id res chain seq x y z
N MET A 1 8.32 12.81 -1.10
CA MET A 1 7.04 12.20 -1.55
C MET A 1 7.38 11.19 -2.64
N ASN A 2 6.84 9.97 -2.59
CA ASN A 2 7.04 8.99 -3.65
C ASN A 2 6.03 9.21 -4.80
N GLN A 3 6.30 8.59 -5.97
CA GLN A 3 5.45 8.74 -7.17
C GLN A 3 4.00 8.32 -6.93
N ALA A 4 3.78 7.24 -6.18
CA ALA A 4 2.45 6.74 -5.87
C ALA A 4 1.59 7.76 -5.12
N ALA A 5 2.16 8.43 -4.12
CA ALA A 5 1.47 9.50 -3.39
C ALA A 5 1.26 10.73 -4.27
N ALA A 6 2.22 11.08 -5.12
CA ALA A 6 2.07 12.17 -6.08
C ALA A 6 0.90 11.94 -7.03
N ASP A 7 0.75 10.73 -7.57
CA ASP A 7 -0.33 10.36 -8.47
C ASP A 7 -1.71 10.45 -7.78
N ILE A 8 -1.82 9.98 -6.52
CA ILE A 8 -3.06 10.07 -5.73
C ILE A 8 -3.44 11.54 -5.53
N LEU A 9 -2.48 12.37 -5.11
CA LEU A 9 -2.72 13.79 -4.83
C LEU A 9 -3.02 14.59 -6.11
N ALA A 10 -2.38 14.26 -7.23
CA ALA A 10 -2.63 14.90 -8.53
C ALA A 10 -4.04 14.63 -9.06
N LYS A 11 -4.62 13.45 -8.78
CA LYS A 11 -6.02 13.15 -9.13
C LYS A 11 -7.02 14.03 -8.38
N GLY A 12 -6.66 14.55 -7.21
CA GLY A 12 -7.51 15.41 -6.39
C GLY A 12 -8.83 14.77 -5.95
N ASP A 13 -8.91 13.42 -5.99
CA ASP A 13 -10.11 12.68 -5.64
C ASP A 13 -10.10 12.33 -4.14
N GLY A 14 -10.63 13.22 -3.34
CA GLY A 14 -10.69 13.14 -1.88
C GLY A 14 -9.57 13.90 -1.19
N LEU A 15 -8.33 13.81 -1.65
CA LEU A 15 -7.17 14.46 -1.06
C LEU A 15 -6.34 15.16 -2.15
N SER A 16 -5.85 16.35 -1.85
CA SER A 16 -5.01 17.13 -2.77
C SER A 16 -3.92 17.89 -2.02
N LEU A 17 -2.88 18.29 -2.74
CA LEU A 17 -1.83 19.16 -2.24
C LEU A 17 -1.95 20.51 -2.96
N SER A 18 -2.35 21.57 -2.24
CA SER A 18 -2.49 22.92 -2.76
C SER A 18 -1.64 23.89 -1.93
N ALA A 19 -0.83 24.71 -2.58
CA ALA A 19 0.07 25.65 -1.92
C ALA A 19 0.87 25.01 -0.75
N ASN A 20 1.43 23.83 -0.96
CA ASN A 20 2.14 23.03 0.06
C ASN A 20 1.28 22.61 1.27
N ARG A 21 -0.03 22.63 1.14
CA ARG A 21 -0.98 22.17 2.16
C ARG A 21 -1.71 20.94 1.69
N LEU A 22 -1.78 19.94 2.56
CA LEU A 22 -2.56 18.73 2.33
C LEU A 22 -4.00 18.99 2.76
N GLU A 23 -4.93 18.92 1.82
CA GLU A 23 -6.33 19.26 2.02
C GLU A 23 -7.24 18.16 1.49
N SER A 24 -8.31 17.86 2.24
CA SER A 24 -9.42 17.03 1.77
C SER A 24 -10.47 17.90 1.09
N THR A 25 -11.28 17.29 0.24
CA THR A 25 -12.50 17.91 -0.31
C THR A 25 -13.52 18.26 0.79
N SER A 26 -13.39 17.69 1.98
CA SER A 26 -14.19 18.00 3.17
C SER A 26 -13.39 18.86 4.15
N THR A 27 -13.93 20.02 4.51
CA THR A 27 -13.32 20.90 5.54
C THR A 27 -13.19 20.19 6.89
N ALA A 28 -14.15 19.33 7.27
CA ALA A 28 -14.09 18.57 8.50
C ALA A 28 -12.91 17.57 8.48
N GLU A 29 -12.74 16.84 7.39
CA GLU A 29 -11.62 15.90 7.21
C GLU A 29 -10.28 16.63 7.18
N THR A 30 -10.20 17.79 6.54
CA THR A 30 -9.00 18.65 6.55
C THR A 30 -8.61 19.08 7.97
N ARG A 31 -9.60 19.46 8.80
CA ARG A 31 -9.34 19.81 10.22
C ARG A 31 -8.78 18.65 11.02
N ILE A 32 -9.35 17.45 10.85
CA ILE A 32 -8.86 16.23 11.51
C ILE A 32 -7.43 15.92 11.07
N LEU A 33 -7.16 15.99 9.76
CA LEU A 33 -5.83 15.75 9.21
C LEU A 33 -4.78 16.72 9.79
N ILE A 34 -5.11 18.02 9.84
CA ILE A 34 -4.23 19.03 10.43
C ILE A 34 -4.01 18.78 11.93
N ALA A 35 -5.04 18.37 12.67
CA ALA A 35 -4.92 18.03 14.08
C ALA A 35 -3.98 16.84 14.30
N LEU A 36 -4.11 15.78 13.49
CA LEU A 36 -3.23 14.60 13.54
C LEU A 36 -1.78 14.96 13.21
N LEU A 37 -1.55 15.78 12.17
CA LEU A 37 -0.22 16.25 11.81
C LEU A 37 0.43 17.06 12.94
N ARG A 38 -0.31 17.99 13.54
CA ARG A 38 0.17 18.81 14.67
C ARG A 38 0.50 17.94 15.88
N GLU A 39 -0.34 16.98 16.22
CA GLU A 39 -0.09 16.06 17.33
C GLU A 39 1.22 15.30 17.16
N VAL A 40 1.46 14.72 15.97
CA VAL A 40 2.69 13.99 15.68
C VAL A 40 3.93 14.88 15.74
N ILE A 41 3.83 16.14 15.24
CA ILE A 41 4.96 17.07 15.21
C ILE A 41 5.25 17.64 16.59
N LEU A 42 4.23 17.92 17.42
CA LEU A 42 4.36 18.60 18.69
C LEU A 42 4.55 17.66 19.89
N SER A 43 4.08 16.40 19.82
CA SER A 43 4.17 15.45 20.93
C SER A 43 5.50 14.71 20.94
N PRO A 44 6.34 14.88 22.01
CA PRO A 44 7.68 14.28 22.06
C PRO A 44 7.69 12.76 22.23
N GLU A 45 6.66 12.21 22.83
CA GLU A 45 6.61 10.83 23.34
C GLU A 45 5.54 9.96 22.65
N ALA A 46 4.93 10.42 21.58
CA ALA A 46 4.03 9.59 20.82
C ALA A 46 4.86 8.45 20.20
N GLY A 47 5.02 7.38 20.97
CA GLY A 47 5.35 6.07 20.44
C GLY A 47 4.45 5.75 19.25
N GLU A 48 4.69 4.65 18.53
CA GLU A 48 3.91 4.28 17.34
C GLU A 48 2.45 4.70 17.46
N PRO A 49 1.94 5.52 16.54
CA PRO A 49 0.57 5.98 16.62
C PRO A 49 -0.36 4.77 16.56
N LYS A 50 -0.91 4.36 17.69
CA LYS A 50 -1.94 3.31 17.82
C LYS A 50 -3.25 3.69 17.13
N ARG A 51 -3.26 4.71 16.29
CA ARG A 51 -4.48 5.19 15.64
C ARG A 51 -4.74 4.43 14.35
N SER A 52 -5.96 3.95 14.24
CA SER A 52 -6.48 3.40 12.99
C SER A 52 -6.34 4.40 11.85
N PRO A 53 -6.14 3.94 10.62
CA PRO A 53 -6.15 4.82 9.47
C PRO A 53 -7.41 5.66 9.43
N PHE A 54 -7.27 6.93 9.09
CA PHE A 54 -8.38 7.87 8.95
C PHE A 54 -8.94 7.79 7.53
N PRO A 55 -10.24 7.52 7.34
CA PRO A 55 -10.85 7.44 6.01
C PRO A 55 -11.14 8.84 5.46
N VAL A 56 -10.69 9.11 4.25
CA VAL A 56 -11.00 10.30 3.46
C VAL A 56 -11.93 9.94 2.32
N ARG A 57 -13.09 10.58 2.27
CA ARG A 57 -14.12 10.31 1.25
C ARG A 57 -13.66 10.77 -0.13
N ARG A 58 -14.09 10.03 -1.14
CA ARG A 58 -13.81 10.29 -2.55
C ARG A 58 -15.07 10.62 -3.30
N ARG A 59 -14.96 11.43 -4.35
CA ARG A 59 -16.09 11.77 -5.21
C ARG A 59 -16.29 10.73 -6.31
N ARG A 60 -15.21 10.13 -6.81
CA ARG A 60 -15.20 9.22 -7.96
C ARG A 60 -15.16 7.75 -7.59
N SER A 61 -14.99 7.44 -6.32
CA SER A 61 -14.94 6.07 -5.82
C SER A 61 -15.80 5.90 -4.58
N ARG A 62 -16.34 4.69 -4.38
CA ARG A 62 -17.06 4.30 -3.16
C ARG A 62 -16.12 3.96 -2.02
N SER A 63 -14.90 3.50 -2.34
CA SER A 63 -13.88 3.15 -1.36
C SER A 63 -13.15 4.42 -0.90
N PRO A 64 -13.09 4.73 0.41
CA PRO A 64 -12.34 5.87 0.90
C PRO A 64 -10.83 5.65 0.75
N LEU A 65 -10.06 6.74 0.60
CA LEU A 65 -8.63 6.70 0.85
C LEU A 65 -8.39 6.49 2.35
N LEU A 66 -7.47 5.62 2.71
CA LEU A 66 -7.06 5.47 4.09
C LEU A 66 -5.77 6.26 4.32
N VAL A 67 -5.82 7.19 5.26
CA VAL A 67 -4.70 8.08 5.58
C VAL A 67 -4.17 7.73 6.98
N ARG A 68 -2.89 7.40 7.07
CA ARG A 68 -2.20 7.22 8.35
C ARG A 68 -1.19 8.35 8.51
N VAL A 69 -1.19 8.98 9.68
CA VAL A 69 -0.20 9.98 10.06
C VAL A 69 0.63 9.41 11.20
N GLY A 70 1.94 9.42 11.05
CA GLY A 70 2.87 8.91 12.05
C GLY A 70 4.15 9.71 12.10
N PRO A 71 5.05 9.43 13.08
CA PRO A 71 6.35 10.05 13.13
C PRO A 71 7.17 9.64 11.90
N GLY A 72 7.78 10.61 11.28
CA GLY A 72 8.72 10.40 10.19
C GLY A 72 10.15 10.21 10.71
N PRO A 73 11.11 9.99 9.80
CA PRO A 73 12.53 9.91 10.17
C PRO A 73 12.99 11.21 10.82
N LYS A 74 13.92 11.10 11.77
CA LYS A 74 14.56 12.26 12.39
C LYS A 74 15.54 12.89 11.40
N PHE A 75 15.38 14.17 11.15
CA PHE A 75 16.33 14.96 10.36
C PHE A 75 17.13 15.88 11.27
N PRO A 76 18.36 16.30 10.88
CA PRO A 76 19.07 17.37 11.56
C PRO A 76 18.23 18.65 11.65
N GLN A 77 18.31 19.37 12.77
CA GLN A 77 17.50 20.56 13.07
C GLN A 77 17.59 21.65 12.00
N GLU A 78 18.68 21.71 11.25
CA GLU A 78 18.91 22.67 10.16
C GLU A 78 17.89 22.61 9.02
N LYS A 79 17.16 21.48 8.88
CA LYS A 79 16.17 21.29 7.80
C LYS A 79 14.71 21.49 8.22
N THR A 80 14.44 21.52 9.53
CA THR A 80 13.07 21.69 10.06
C THR A 80 13.12 22.43 11.39
N ALA A 81 12.15 23.29 11.66
CA ALA A 81 12.12 24.15 12.86
C ALA A 81 12.34 23.39 14.21
N ASN A 82 12.01 22.09 14.25
CA ASN A 82 12.18 21.25 15.46
C ASN A 82 12.85 19.88 15.15
N GLY A 83 13.44 19.69 13.97
CA GLY A 83 14.02 18.40 13.55
C GLY A 83 13.00 17.27 13.36
N ARG A 84 11.70 17.58 13.45
CA ARG A 84 10.62 16.59 13.40
C ARG A 84 9.81 16.70 12.13
N VAL A 85 9.44 15.57 11.60
CA VAL A 85 8.55 15.45 10.44
C VAL A 85 7.46 14.42 10.72
N ALA A 86 6.29 14.64 10.14
CA ALA A 86 5.25 13.63 10.11
C ALA A 86 5.32 12.86 8.78
N LEU A 87 5.19 11.54 8.85
CA LEU A 87 5.02 10.67 7.70
C LEU A 87 3.53 10.49 7.46
N VAL A 88 3.06 10.87 6.27
CA VAL A 88 1.70 10.61 5.82
C VAL A 88 1.73 9.44 4.86
N THR A 89 1.08 8.33 5.22
CA THR A 89 0.92 7.16 4.37
C THR A 89 -0.48 7.16 3.81
N LEU A 90 -0.59 7.02 2.50
CA LEU A 90 -1.86 6.94 1.77
C LEU A 90 -2.05 5.52 1.25
N TYR A 91 -3.20 4.92 1.53
CA TYR A 91 -3.62 3.66 0.95
C TYR A 91 -4.88 3.88 0.11
N ASP A 92 -4.79 3.55 -1.17
CA ASP A 92 -5.89 3.58 -2.12
C ASP A 92 -6.39 2.16 -2.36
N PRO A 93 -7.57 1.77 -1.83
CA PRO A 93 -8.10 0.42 -2.03
C PRO A 93 -8.41 0.08 -3.48
N ASP A 94 -8.64 1.08 -4.33
CA ASP A 94 -8.94 0.88 -5.75
C ASP A 94 -7.69 0.86 -6.63
N ARG A 95 -6.52 1.13 -6.02
CA ARG A 95 -5.27 1.07 -6.75
C ARG A 95 -4.86 -0.37 -6.98
N GLU A 96 -4.59 -0.69 -8.22
CA GLU A 96 -4.02 -1.99 -8.57
C GLU A 96 -2.69 -2.20 -7.83
N VAL A 97 -2.54 -3.37 -7.21
CA VAL A 97 -1.32 -3.76 -6.53
C VAL A 97 -0.22 -3.94 -7.56
N LEU A 98 0.76 -3.04 -7.57
CA LEU A 98 1.94 -3.16 -8.40
C LEU A 98 2.84 -4.23 -7.78
N VAL A 99 2.88 -5.39 -8.40
CA VAL A 99 3.71 -6.52 -7.97
C VAL A 99 5.02 -6.49 -8.76
N ASP A 100 6.15 -6.36 -8.05
CA ASP A 100 7.46 -6.60 -8.66
C ASP A 100 7.72 -8.12 -8.73
N GLU A 101 7.36 -8.73 -9.88
CA GLU A 101 7.57 -10.16 -10.12
C GLU A 101 9.07 -10.55 -10.05
N ASN A 102 9.98 -9.64 -10.40
CA ASN A 102 11.41 -9.88 -10.27
C ASN A 102 11.83 -9.92 -8.79
N ALA A 103 11.22 -9.11 -7.93
CA ALA A 103 11.43 -9.20 -6.49
C ALA A 103 10.95 -10.56 -5.96
N LEU A 104 9.79 -11.05 -6.39
CA LEU A 104 9.30 -12.38 -6.01
C LEU A 104 10.24 -13.49 -6.46
N CYS A 105 10.79 -13.41 -7.68
CA CYS A 105 11.79 -14.36 -8.15
C CYS A 105 13.03 -14.37 -7.24
N ARG A 106 13.53 -13.20 -6.84
CA ARG A 106 14.73 -13.09 -5.99
C ARG A 106 14.50 -13.54 -4.56
N LEU A 107 13.35 -13.16 -3.96
CA LEU A 107 13.07 -13.43 -2.55
C LEU A 107 12.71 -14.89 -2.29
N TYR A 108 11.94 -15.50 -3.19
CA TYR A 108 11.39 -16.84 -2.97
C TYR A 108 11.91 -17.89 -3.95
N GLY A 109 12.85 -17.54 -4.84
CA GLY A 109 13.37 -18.47 -5.84
C GLY A 109 12.30 -18.92 -6.85
N LEU A 110 11.30 -18.06 -7.12
CA LEU A 110 10.25 -18.38 -8.08
C LEU A 110 10.77 -18.29 -9.50
N THR A 111 10.26 -19.14 -10.38
CA THR A 111 10.40 -18.97 -11.82
C THR A 111 9.54 -17.81 -12.29
N ARG A 112 9.79 -17.25 -13.48
CA ARG A 112 8.97 -16.16 -14.04
C ARG A 112 7.48 -16.53 -14.13
N GLY A 113 7.14 -17.74 -14.54
CA GLY A 113 5.75 -18.19 -14.61
C GLY A 113 5.09 -18.34 -13.24
N GLU A 114 5.85 -18.78 -12.23
CA GLU A 114 5.38 -18.84 -10.85
C GLU A 114 5.19 -17.43 -10.25
N ALA A 115 6.12 -16.50 -10.52
CA ALA A 115 6.01 -15.11 -10.07
C ALA A 115 4.84 -14.39 -10.74
N ALA A 116 4.60 -14.58 -12.02
CA ALA A 116 3.44 -14.06 -12.72
C ALA A 116 2.13 -14.58 -12.11
N LEU A 117 2.02 -15.89 -11.85
CA LEU A 117 0.87 -16.47 -11.15
C LEU A 117 0.69 -15.85 -9.76
N ALA A 118 1.75 -15.78 -8.98
CA ALA A 118 1.70 -15.14 -7.66
C ALA A 118 1.21 -13.70 -7.75
N GLY A 119 1.67 -12.93 -8.74
CA GLY A 119 1.21 -11.57 -9.01
C GLY A 119 -0.29 -11.48 -9.28
N HIS A 120 -0.86 -12.40 -10.07
CA HIS A 120 -2.32 -12.46 -10.28
C HIS A 120 -3.08 -12.75 -9.00
N LEU A 121 -2.60 -13.69 -8.19
CA LEU A 121 -3.23 -14.03 -6.90
C LEU A 121 -3.15 -12.86 -5.90
N MET A 122 -2.03 -12.12 -5.86
CA MET A 122 -1.88 -10.93 -5.02
C MET A 122 -2.83 -9.79 -5.44
N ARG A 123 -3.23 -9.74 -6.71
CA ARG A 123 -4.28 -8.81 -7.21
C ARG A 123 -5.69 -9.32 -6.96
N GLY A 124 -5.86 -10.42 -6.22
CA GLY A 124 -7.16 -10.99 -5.88
C GLY A 124 -7.82 -11.79 -6.99
N LYS A 125 -7.09 -12.14 -8.06
CA LYS A 125 -7.62 -12.98 -9.13
C LYS A 125 -7.86 -14.41 -8.65
N SER A 126 -8.91 -15.04 -9.14
CA SER A 126 -9.12 -16.48 -8.92
C SER A 126 -8.12 -17.32 -9.72
N ILE A 127 -7.98 -18.59 -9.36
CA ILE A 127 -7.15 -19.55 -10.12
C ILE A 127 -7.64 -19.66 -11.58
N ALA A 128 -8.95 -19.58 -11.80
CA ALA A 128 -9.52 -19.66 -13.15
C ALA A 128 -9.21 -18.40 -13.98
N ASP A 129 -9.33 -17.21 -13.36
CA ASP A 129 -9.00 -15.96 -14.04
C ASP A 129 -7.50 -15.88 -14.37
N ALA A 130 -6.64 -16.26 -13.40
CA ALA A 130 -5.21 -16.32 -13.60
C ALA A 130 -4.82 -17.30 -14.73
N ALA A 131 -5.51 -18.45 -14.81
CA ALA A 131 -5.30 -19.42 -15.91
C ALA A 131 -5.63 -18.80 -17.27
N GLY A 132 -6.75 -18.10 -17.38
CA GLY A 132 -7.15 -17.40 -18.60
C GLY A 132 -6.16 -16.30 -19.00
N GLU A 133 -5.76 -15.44 -18.06
CA GLU A 133 -4.85 -14.32 -18.31
C GLU A 133 -3.41 -14.79 -18.65
N LEU A 134 -2.98 -15.94 -18.10
CA LEU A 134 -1.68 -16.55 -18.39
C LEU A 134 -1.70 -17.51 -19.60
N PHE A 135 -2.85 -17.72 -20.24
CA PHE A 135 -3.02 -18.67 -21.32
C PHE A 135 -2.61 -20.10 -20.93
N LEU A 136 -2.92 -20.51 -19.70
CA LEU A 136 -2.62 -21.82 -19.14
C LEU A 136 -3.89 -22.59 -18.79
N SER A 137 -3.77 -23.93 -18.71
CA SER A 137 -4.85 -24.73 -18.14
C SER A 137 -4.95 -24.52 -16.60
N VAL A 138 -6.15 -24.63 -16.04
CA VAL A 138 -6.35 -24.60 -14.58
C VAL A 138 -5.52 -25.68 -13.88
N HIS A 139 -5.32 -26.82 -14.51
CA HIS A 139 -4.48 -27.90 -14.01
C HIS A 139 -3.02 -27.47 -13.89
N THR A 140 -2.49 -26.81 -14.94
CA THR A 140 -1.12 -26.25 -14.95
C THR A 140 -0.95 -25.21 -13.85
N VAL A 141 -1.92 -24.30 -13.71
CA VAL A 141 -1.89 -23.26 -12.66
C VAL A 141 -1.88 -23.89 -11.25
N ARG A 142 -2.68 -24.93 -11.01
CA ARG A 142 -2.65 -25.64 -9.73
C ARG A 142 -1.29 -26.32 -9.48
N THR A 143 -0.64 -26.82 -10.51
CA THR A 143 0.70 -27.42 -10.40
C THR A 143 1.75 -26.34 -10.06
N HIS A 144 1.69 -25.17 -10.70
CA HIS A 144 2.54 -24.03 -10.34
C HIS A 144 2.26 -23.57 -8.89
N LEU A 145 1.01 -23.47 -8.48
CA LEU A 145 0.65 -23.06 -7.14
C LEU A 145 1.21 -24.01 -6.06
N LYS A 146 1.18 -25.33 -6.29
CA LYS A 146 1.83 -26.30 -5.39
C LYS A 146 3.33 -26.05 -5.25
N ARG A 147 4.01 -25.73 -6.36
CA ARG A 147 5.44 -25.39 -6.34
C ARG A 147 5.72 -24.08 -5.61
N ILE A 148 4.85 -23.07 -5.77
CA ILE A 148 4.94 -21.82 -5.02
C ILE A 148 4.81 -22.10 -3.54
N PHE A 149 3.81 -22.87 -3.10
CA PHE A 149 3.64 -23.25 -1.70
C PHE A 149 4.88 -23.90 -1.11
N MET A 150 5.50 -24.84 -1.82
CA MET A 150 6.74 -25.48 -1.36
C MET A 150 7.90 -24.49 -1.22
N LYS A 151 8.01 -23.49 -2.13
CA LYS A 151 9.10 -22.51 -2.11
C LYS A 151 8.90 -21.40 -1.08
N THR A 152 7.67 -21.14 -0.68
CA THR A 152 7.31 -20.07 0.27
C THR A 152 6.98 -20.61 1.66
N ASP A 153 7.01 -21.93 1.83
CA ASP A 153 6.60 -22.61 3.08
C ASP A 153 5.19 -22.22 3.53
N THR A 154 4.27 -22.11 2.57
CA THR A 154 2.84 -21.83 2.81
C THR A 154 1.98 -22.99 2.37
N HIS A 155 0.76 -23.08 2.92
CA HIS A 155 -0.14 -24.19 2.67
C HIS A 155 -1.49 -23.79 2.09
N ARG A 156 -1.80 -22.49 2.15
CA ARG A 156 -3.08 -21.93 1.72
C ARG A 156 -2.88 -20.65 0.91
N GLN A 157 -3.73 -20.44 -0.09
CA GLN A 157 -3.66 -19.25 -0.93
C GLN A 157 -3.74 -17.93 -0.13
N PRO A 158 -4.62 -17.73 0.86
CA PRO A 158 -4.63 -16.50 1.64
C PRO A 158 -3.33 -16.26 2.40
N GLU A 159 -2.72 -17.30 2.98
CA GLU A 159 -1.43 -17.22 3.67
C GLU A 159 -0.32 -16.78 2.73
N LEU A 160 -0.24 -17.41 1.55
CA LEU A 160 0.69 -17.02 0.49
C LEU A 160 0.56 -15.55 0.11
N VAL A 161 -0.68 -15.10 -0.14
CA VAL A 161 -0.94 -13.71 -0.54
C VAL A 161 -0.52 -12.73 0.55
N VAL A 162 -0.87 -12.98 1.81
CA VAL A 162 -0.49 -12.13 2.94
C VAL A 162 1.02 -12.04 3.09
N GLN A 163 1.72 -13.19 3.03
CA GLN A 163 3.18 -13.25 3.14
C GLN A 163 3.87 -12.47 2.01
N MET A 164 3.41 -12.63 0.77
CA MET A 164 4.00 -11.94 -0.38
C MET A 164 3.71 -10.44 -0.37
N LEU A 165 2.50 -10.02 0.02
CA LEU A 165 2.17 -8.60 0.18
C LEU A 165 3.06 -7.93 1.23
N ALA A 166 3.31 -8.59 2.35
CA ALA A 166 4.19 -8.07 3.40
C ALA A 166 5.66 -7.94 2.97
N ALA A 167 6.10 -8.71 1.97
CA ALA A 167 7.48 -8.71 1.48
C ALA A 167 7.74 -7.65 0.39
N VAL A 168 6.70 -7.15 -0.32
CA VAL A 168 6.86 -6.25 -1.48
C VAL A 168 6.19 -4.88 -1.29
N LEU A 169 5.44 -4.66 -0.20
CA LEU A 169 4.87 -3.37 0.21
C LEU A 169 5.77 -2.65 1.21
#